data_1ec87eff276329c3da1fe850aa95860b
#
_entry.id   1ec87eff276329c3da1fe850aa95860b
#
_cell.length_a   1.000
_cell.length_b   1.000
_cell.length_c   1.000
_cell.angle_alpha   90.00
_cell.angle_beta   90.00
_cell.angle_gamma   90.00
#
_symmetry.space_group_name_H-M   'P 1'
#
loop_
_entity.id
_entity.type
_entity.pdbx_description
1 polymer ?
#
loop_
_entity_poly.entity_id
_entity_poly.type
_entity_poly.pdbx_seq_one_letter_code
_entity_poly.pdbx_strand_id
1 'polypeptide(L)'
;MTKHPSLDIVESHGTELSGKKIVLCVAGSVAAYKSIELARLLMRHGASIKCVMSGASTKLIRPDYMKWATGNNVITKLTGNMEHIELADYKRSDLIIVYPSTANTVGKLANGIDDTPISTVLTVAFGSKTPILMGLAMHESMYENAAVRKNIQFLKKKVDFVSPQMIEGKAKAPEPEDILDFVLTKFGQSKKLKGKKILMTAGPTVEKIDPVRVMTNTSTGKTGTLLASELVSAGAKVTLVYGPGTAVPPKGAKVIHVRTVTEMFNAVKKELRKKFDVVVLAAAASDFIPKNSNTKIKSNKNTVIKLNRAPKI
;
A
#
# COMPACT_ATOMS: atom_id res chain seq x y z
N MET A 1 -32.34 -12.53 6.10
CA MET A 1 -31.38 -13.28 5.26
C MET A 1 -30.11 -13.47 6.08
N THR A 2 -29.66 -14.68 6.30
CA THR A 2 -28.42 -14.99 6.99
C THR A 2 -27.24 -14.48 6.16
N LYS A 3 -26.32 -13.76 6.79
CA LYS A 3 -25.07 -13.27 6.18
C LYS A 3 -24.27 -14.45 5.62
N HIS A 4 -23.76 -14.34 4.38
CA HIS A 4 -22.95 -15.41 3.78
C HIS A 4 -21.66 -15.61 4.60
N PRO A 5 -21.23 -16.83 4.94
CA PRO A 5 -20.06 -17.07 5.79
C PRO A 5 -18.75 -16.44 5.27
N SER A 6 -18.59 -16.31 3.96
CA SER A 6 -17.42 -15.65 3.37
C SER A 6 -17.27 -14.18 3.77
N LEU A 7 -18.31 -13.54 4.30
CA LEU A 7 -18.27 -12.16 4.78
C LEU A 7 -17.64 -12.02 6.18
N ASP A 8 -17.33 -13.12 6.85
CA ASP A 8 -16.72 -13.11 8.19
C ASP A 8 -15.26 -12.65 8.17
N ILE A 9 -14.62 -12.65 6.99
CA ILE A 9 -13.26 -12.14 6.81
C ILE A 9 -13.18 -10.61 6.65
N VAL A 10 -14.32 -9.93 6.49
CA VAL A 10 -14.35 -8.48 6.28
C VAL A 10 -13.72 -7.78 7.48
N GLU A 11 -12.76 -6.87 7.20
CA GLU A 11 -12.00 -6.12 8.21
C GLU A 11 -11.06 -6.94 9.10
N SER A 12 -10.74 -8.19 8.71
CA SER A 12 -9.83 -9.04 9.52
C SER A 12 -8.35 -8.61 9.44
N HIS A 13 -7.94 -7.82 8.44
CA HIS A 13 -6.56 -7.31 8.28
C HIS A 13 -6.46 -5.79 8.43
N GLY A 14 -7.57 -5.05 8.25
CA GLY A 14 -7.61 -3.59 8.33
C GLY A 14 -8.97 -3.03 7.96
N THR A 15 -9.15 -1.73 8.14
CA THR A 15 -10.42 -1.02 7.89
C THR A 15 -10.30 0.08 6.85
N GLU A 16 -9.18 0.12 6.11
CA GLU A 16 -8.83 1.19 5.17
C GLU A 16 -9.85 1.33 4.04
N LEU A 17 -10.51 0.23 3.69
CA LEU A 17 -11.53 0.15 2.64
C LEU A 17 -12.94 0.00 3.22
N SER A 18 -13.14 0.23 4.51
CA SER A 18 -14.46 0.15 5.14
C SER A 18 -15.45 1.07 4.44
N GLY A 19 -16.62 0.52 4.09
CA GLY A 19 -17.67 1.21 3.34
C GLY A 19 -17.38 1.44 1.85
N LYS A 20 -16.21 1.02 1.32
CA LYS A 20 -15.90 1.13 -0.11
C LYS A 20 -16.60 0.03 -0.91
N LYS A 21 -17.23 0.45 -2.00
CA LYS A 21 -17.88 -0.43 -2.97
C LYS A 21 -16.97 -0.59 -4.19
N ILE A 22 -16.45 -1.80 -4.39
CA ILE A 22 -15.53 -2.10 -5.49
C ILE A 22 -16.18 -3.11 -6.42
N VAL A 23 -16.14 -2.84 -7.72
CA VAL A 23 -16.55 -3.80 -8.75
C VAL A 23 -15.29 -4.45 -9.32
N LEU A 24 -15.18 -5.77 -9.19
CA LEU A 24 -14.08 -6.56 -9.74
C LEU A 24 -14.51 -7.21 -11.05
N CYS A 25 -13.94 -6.75 -12.16
CA CYS A 25 -14.14 -7.27 -13.50
C CYS A 25 -13.04 -8.28 -13.82
N VAL A 26 -13.40 -9.54 -14.07
CA VAL A 26 -12.45 -10.63 -14.36
C VAL A 26 -12.48 -10.96 -15.84
N ALA A 27 -11.42 -10.56 -16.58
CA ALA A 27 -11.31 -10.86 -18.01
C ALA A 27 -10.64 -12.23 -18.26
N GLY A 28 -10.76 -12.73 -19.50
CA GLY A 28 -10.27 -14.05 -19.92
C GLY A 28 -8.76 -14.07 -20.07
N SER A 29 -8.04 -14.41 -19.00
CA SER A 29 -6.61 -14.65 -18.96
C SER A 29 -6.34 -15.83 -18.02
N VAL A 30 -5.26 -16.56 -18.24
CA VAL A 30 -4.83 -17.63 -17.31
C VAL A 30 -4.63 -17.10 -15.88
N ALA A 31 -4.30 -15.81 -15.72
CA ALA A 31 -4.19 -15.16 -14.41
C ALA A 31 -5.55 -14.92 -13.72
N ALA A 32 -6.69 -15.32 -14.31
CA ALA A 32 -8.01 -15.10 -13.71
C ALA A 32 -8.16 -15.73 -12.32
N TYR A 33 -7.44 -16.82 -12.01
CA TYR A 33 -7.48 -17.47 -10.70
C TYR A 33 -6.99 -16.54 -9.58
N LYS A 34 -6.08 -15.62 -9.87
CA LYS A 34 -5.57 -14.62 -8.91
C LYS A 34 -6.64 -13.63 -8.45
N SER A 35 -7.72 -13.46 -9.21
CA SER A 35 -8.84 -12.58 -8.85
C SER A 35 -9.57 -13.06 -7.60
N ILE A 36 -9.52 -14.36 -7.30
CA ILE A 36 -10.11 -14.95 -6.10
C ILE A 36 -9.39 -14.39 -4.86
N GLU A 37 -8.06 -14.44 -4.87
CA GLU A 37 -7.25 -13.92 -3.76
C GLU A 37 -7.38 -12.40 -3.65
N LEU A 38 -7.32 -11.67 -4.77
CA LEU A 38 -7.51 -10.22 -4.75
C LEU A 38 -8.85 -9.83 -4.12
N ALA A 39 -9.96 -10.49 -4.47
CA ALA A 39 -11.26 -10.22 -3.87
C ALA A 39 -11.22 -10.40 -2.35
N ARG A 40 -10.61 -11.47 -1.87
CA ARG A 40 -10.50 -11.77 -0.45
C ARG A 40 -9.58 -10.78 0.28
N LEU A 41 -8.45 -10.38 -0.33
CA LEU A 41 -7.56 -9.35 0.23
C LEU A 41 -8.29 -8.01 0.40
N LEU A 42 -9.00 -7.55 -0.62
CA LEU A 42 -9.77 -6.30 -0.56
C LEU A 42 -10.86 -6.36 0.54
N MET A 43 -11.55 -7.51 0.68
CA MET A 43 -12.55 -7.69 1.73
C MET A 43 -11.94 -7.72 3.13
N ARG A 44 -10.76 -8.32 3.32
CA ARG A 44 -10.03 -8.29 4.60
C ARG A 44 -9.68 -6.88 5.05
N HIS A 45 -9.59 -5.93 4.12
CA HIS A 45 -9.41 -4.50 4.39
C HIS A 45 -10.72 -3.70 4.42
N GLY A 46 -11.87 -4.37 4.38
CA GLY A 46 -13.20 -3.76 4.61
C GLY A 46 -14.00 -3.44 3.34
N ALA A 47 -13.51 -3.73 2.14
CA ALA A 47 -14.24 -3.47 0.92
C ALA A 47 -15.45 -4.40 0.72
N SER A 48 -16.53 -3.87 0.14
CA SER A 48 -17.62 -4.66 -0.42
C SER A 48 -17.37 -4.92 -1.91
N ILE A 49 -17.33 -6.19 -2.32
CA ILE A 49 -16.97 -6.58 -3.68
C ILE A 49 -18.17 -7.12 -4.44
N LYS A 50 -18.48 -6.53 -5.60
CA LYS A 50 -19.34 -7.14 -6.63
C LYS A 50 -18.47 -7.61 -7.78
N CYS A 51 -18.75 -8.80 -8.34
CA CYS A 51 -17.91 -9.40 -9.39
C CYS A 51 -18.67 -9.47 -10.72
N VAL A 52 -17.97 -9.09 -11.80
CA VAL A 52 -18.42 -9.24 -13.19
C VAL A 52 -17.41 -10.08 -13.93
N MET A 53 -17.85 -11.11 -14.63
CA MET A 53 -16.97 -12.03 -15.38
C MET A 53 -17.31 -12.01 -16.87
N SER A 54 -16.26 -12.03 -17.70
CA SER A 54 -16.45 -12.24 -19.14
C SER A 54 -16.76 -13.70 -19.46
N GLY A 55 -17.42 -13.98 -20.59
CA GLY A 55 -17.65 -15.35 -21.04
C GLY A 55 -16.35 -16.15 -21.27
N ALA A 56 -15.22 -15.46 -21.54
CA ALA A 56 -13.92 -16.11 -21.64
C ALA A 56 -13.36 -16.48 -20.26
N SER A 57 -13.54 -15.64 -19.23
CA SER A 57 -13.06 -15.97 -17.88
C SER A 57 -13.86 -17.08 -17.22
N THR A 58 -15.17 -17.19 -17.51
CA THR A 58 -16.01 -18.27 -16.96
C THR A 58 -15.62 -19.66 -17.46
N LYS A 59 -14.85 -19.74 -18.57
CA LYS A 59 -14.27 -20.99 -19.07
C LYS A 59 -12.96 -21.38 -18.34
N LEU A 60 -12.31 -20.43 -17.68
CA LEU A 60 -11.05 -20.63 -16.97
C LEU A 60 -11.26 -20.85 -15.47
N ILE A 61 -12.15 -20.05 -14.85
CA ILE A 61 -12.57 -20.23 -13.47
C ILE A 61 -14.09 -20.17 -13.41
N ARG A 62 -14.69 -21.03 -12.58
CA ARG A 62 -16.15 -21.04 -12.44
C ARG A 62 -16.63 -19.83 -11.65
N PRO A 63 -17.78 -19.24 -12.00
CA PRO A 63 -18.38 -18.14 -11.22
C PRO A 63 -18.61 -18.48 -9.74
N ASP A 64 -18.82 -19.77 -9.42
CA ASP A 64 -19.01 -20.24 -8.06
C ASP A 64 -17.81 -19.90 -7.13
N TYR A 65 -16.56 -19.91 -7.66
CA TYR A 65 -15.39 -19.50 -6.89
C TYR A 65 -15.44 -18.02 -6.52
N MET A 66 -15.86 -17.16 -7.46
CA MET A 66 -16.01 -15.73 -7.19
C MET A 66 -17.21 -15.44 -6.28
N LYS A 67 -18.30 -16.19 -6.42
CA LYS A 67 -19.45 -16.12 -5.50
C LYS A 67 -19.03 -16.49 -4.07
N TRP A 68 -18.31 -17.60 -3.93
CA TRP A 68 -17.74 -18.00 -2.64
C TRP A 68 -16.77 -16.93 -2.09
N ALA A 69 -15.86 -16.42 -2.92
CA ALA A 69 -14.85 -15.46 -2.49
C ALA A 69 -15.45 -14.14 -2.00
N THR A 70 -16.50 -13.66 -2.65
CA THR A 70 -17.10 -12.33 -2.39
C THR A 70 -18.36 -12.38 -1.52
N GLY A 71 -18.98 -13.56 -1.36
CA GLY A 71 -20.29 -13.69 -0.72
C GLY A 71 -21.44 -13.09 -1.51
N ASN A 72 -21.21 -12.66 -2.76
CA ASN A 72 -22.17 -12.00 -3.63
C ASN A 72 -22.41 -12.78 -4.93
N ASN A 73 -23.58 -12.60 -5.54
CA ASN A 73 -23.84 -13.14 -6.87
C ASN A 73 -22.89 -12.54 -7.90
N VAL A 74 -22.46 -13.37 -8.86
CA VAL A 74 -21.53 -12.99 -9.93
C VAL A 74 -22.32 -12.68 -11.19
N ILE A 75 -22.02 -11.56 -11.82
CA ILE A 75 -22.66 -11.13 -13.06
C ILE A 75 -21.85 -11.67 -14.24
N THR A 76 -22.44 -12.57 -15.02
CA THR A 76 -21.81 -13.19 -16.22
C THR A 76 -22.50 -12.77 -17.51
N LYS A 77 -23.70 -12.22 -17.40
CA LYS A 77 -24.51 -11.69 -18.50
C LYS A 77 -25.25 -10.46 -18.00
N LEU A 78 -25.49 -9.50 -18.88
CA LEU A 78 -26.38 -8.39 -18.60
C LEU A 78 -27.81 -8.81 -18.90
N THR A 79 -28.73 -8.32 -18.10
CA THR A 79 -30.16 -8.60 -18.20
C THR A 79 -30.97 -7.32 -18.23
N GLY A 80 -32.31 -7.42 -18.24
CA GLY A 80 -33.20 -6.26 -18.12
C GLY A 80 -33.08 -5.49 -16.79
N ASN A 81 -32.27 -5.98 -15.80
CA ASN A 81 -32.08 -5.30 -14.53
C ASN A 81 -31.06 -4.12 -14.62
N MET A 82 -30.47 -3.89 -15.79
CA MET A 82 -29.54 -2.79 -16.04
C MET A 82 -28.32 -2.79 -15.07
N GLU A 83 -27.74 -3.96 -14.83
CA GLU A 83 -26.67 -4.20 -13.84
C GLU A 83 -25.47 -3.26 -14.04
N HIS A 84 -25.13 -2.92 -15.29
CA HIS A 84 -24.05 -2.00 -15.63
C HIS A 84 -24.28 -0.59 -15.05
N ILE A 85 -25.52 -0.09 -15.03
CA ILE A 85 -25.88 1.19 -14.43
C ILE A 85 -25.77 1.09 -12.90
N GLU A 86 -26.30 0.03 -12.29
CA GLU A 86 -26.21 -0.18 -10.84
C GLU A 86 -24.76 -0.26 -10.37
N LEU A 87 -23.87 -0.83 -11.19
CA LEU A 87 -22.46 -1.05 -10.83
C LEU A 87 -21.58 0.15 -11.09
N ALA A 88 -21.79 0.90 -12.16
CA ALA A 88 -20.76 1.78 -12.70
C ALA A 88 -21.17 3.24 -12.92
N ASP A 89 -22.45 3.56 -12.81
CA ASP A 89 -22.93 4.94 -12.98
C ASP A 89 -22.49 5.83 -11.79
N TYR A 90 -22.74 7.13 -11.89
CA TYR A 90 -22.30 8.16 -10.94
C TYR A 90 -22.48 7.73 -9.47
N LYS A 91 -21.36 7.69 -8.71
CA LYS A 91 -21.31 7.38 -7.27
C LYS A 91 -21.92 6.01 -6.88
N ARG A 92 -22.12 5.09 -7.82
CA ARG A 92 -22.61 3.73 -7.52
C ARG A 92 -21.52 2.85 -6.92
N SER A 93 -20.29 3.02 -7.43
CA SER A 93 -19.09 2.35 -6.93
C SER A 93 -17.97 3.34 -6.71
N ASP A 94 -17.08 3.04 -5.79
CA ASP A 94 -15.89 3.86 -5.50
C ASP A 94 -14.74 3.55 -6.46
N LEU A 95 -14.68 2.32 -7.00
CA LEU A 95 -13.64 1.86 -7.92
C LEU A 95 -14.13 0.67 -8.74
N ILE A 96 -13.79 0.67 -10.02
CA ILE A 96 -13.87 -0.51 -10.89
C ILE A 96 -12.46 -1.06 -11.07
N ILE A 97 -12.22 -2.32 -10.72
CA ILE A 97 -10.94 -3.00 -10.93
C ILE A 97 -11.12 -4.02 -12.06
N VAL A 98 -10.28 -3.95 -13.08
CA VAL A 98 -10.18 -5.00 -14.10
C VAL A 98 -8.94 -5.81 -13.82
N TYR A 99 -9.12 -7.01 -13.32
CA TYR A 99 -8.00 -7.89 -13.01
C TYR A 99 -8.36 -9.37 -13.19
N PRO A 100 -7.63 -10.08 -14.04
CA PRO A 100 -6.61 -9.59 -14.95
C PRO A 100 -7.20 -8.75 -16.10
N SER A 101 -6.44 -7.78 -16.63
CA SER A 101 -6.83 -6.98 -17.79
C SER A 101 -6.02 -7.38 -19.02
N THR A 102 -6.70 -7.85 -20.07
CA THR A 102 -6.06 -8.27 -21.32
C THR A 102 -5.94 -7.13 -22.32
N ALA A 103 -5.09 -7.28 -23.34
CA ALA A 103 -4.99 -6.33 -24.46
C ALA A 103 -6.36 -6.11 -25.15
N ASN A 104 -7.19 -7.17 -25.25
CA ASN A 104 -8.56 -7.07 -25.78
C ASN A 104 -9.43 -6.12 -24.94
N THR A 105 -9.41 -6.25 -23.61
CA THR A 105 -10.19 -5.39 -22.72
C THR A 105 -9.71 -3.94 -22.78
N VAL A 106 -8.41 -3.72 -22.80
CA VAL A 106 -7.81 -2.39 -22.99
C VAL A 106 -8.24 -1.78 -24.33
N GLY A 107 -8.13 -2.57 -25.41
CA GLY A 107 -8.52 -2.12 -26.75
C GLY A 107 -10.01 -1.76 -26.86
N LYS A 108 -10.89 -2.58 -26.27
CA LYS A 108 -12.32 -2.30 -26.26
C LYS A 108 -12.66 -1.02 -25.54
N LEU A 109 -12.12 -0.83 -24.31
CA LEU A 109 -12.37 0.42 -23.57
C LEU A 109 -11.84 1.64 -24.32
N ALA A 110 -10.65 1.56 -24.90
CA ALA A 110 -10.02 2.69 -25.61
C ALA A 110 -10.83 3.11 -26.86
N ASN A 111 -11.53 2.18 -27.48
CA ASN A 111 -12.29 2.41 -28.72
C ASN A 111 -13.80 2.42 -28.51
N GLY A 112 -14.30 2.38 -27.26
CA GLY A 112 -15.73 2.43 -26.96
C GLY A 112 -16.52 1.19 -27.41
N ILE A 113 -15.87 0.02 -27.49
CA ILE A 113 -16.52 -1.23 -27.91
C ILE A 113 -17.24 -1.85 -26.71
N ASP A 114 -18.55 -1.96 -26.82
CA ASP A 114 -19.48 -2.36 -25.76
C ASP A 114 -20.24 -3.64 -26.14
N ASP A 115 -19.58 -4.78 -26.10
CA ASP A 115 -20.11 -6.08 -26.57
C ASP A 115 -20.05 -7.19 -25.50
N THR A 116 -19.62 -6.87 -24.29
CA THR A 116 -19.53 -7.83 -23.18
C THR A 116 -19.95 -7.17 -21.87
N PRO A 117 -20.38 -7.93 -20.84
CA PRO A 117 -20.70 -7.35 -19.53
C PRO A 117 -19.60 -6.46 -18.96
N ILE A 118 -18.33 -6.84 -19.15
CA ILE A 118 -17.20 -6.05 -18.67
C ILE A 118 -17.05 -4.76 -19.48
N SER A 119 -17.09 -4.82 -20.82
CA SER A 119 -16.95 -3.62 -21.64
C SER A 119 -18.11 -2.64 -21.42
N THR A 120 -19.33 -3.12 -21.20
CA THR A 120 -20.47 -2.27 -20.87
C THR A 120 -20.28 -1.57 -19.52
N VAL A 121 -19.90 -2.30 -18.46
CA VAL A 121 -19.58 -1.71 -17.16
C VAL A 121 -18.47 -0.65 -17.29
N LEU A 122 -17.42 -0.95 -18.06
CA LEU A 122 -16.29 -0.03 -18.27
C LEU A 122 -16.68 1.22 -19.08
N THR A 123 -17.52 1.07 -20.11
CA THR A 123 -18.01 2.20 -20.90
C THR A 123 -18.83 3.16 -20.03
N VAL A 124 -19.72 2.64 -19.19
CA VAL A 124 -20.47 3.45 -18.22
C VAL A 124 -19.53 4.12 -17.22
N ALA A 125 -18.59 3.36 -16.61
CA ALA A 125 -17.65 3.90 -15.66
C ALA A 125 -16.77 5.02 -16.24
N PHE A 126 -16.31 4.85 -17.48
CA PHE A 126 -15.49 5.85 -18.17
C PHE A 126 -16.28 7.13 -18.45
N GLY A 127 -17.56 7.02 -18.85
CA GLY A 127 -18.47 8.14 -19.06
C GLY A 127 -18.84 8.87 -17.76
N SER A 128 -19.20 8.12 -16.71
CA SER A 128 -19.58 8.63 -15.40
C SER A 128 -18.40 9.13 -14.55
N LYS A 129 -17.15 8.98 -15.03
CA LYS A 129 -15.90 9.29 -14.32
C LYS A 129 -15.73 8.48 -13.04
N THR A 130 -16.36 7.32 -12.94
CA THR A 130 -16.09 6.35 -11.89
C THR A 130 -14.64 5.86 -12.04
N PRO A 131 -13.80 5.89 -10.99
CA PRO A 131 -12.40 5.50 -11.09
C PRO A 131 -12.23 4.07 -11.60
N ILE A 132 -11.28 3.86 -12.51
CA ILE A 132 -10.97 2.55 -13.09
C ILE A 132 -9.49 2.25 -12.83
N LEU A 133 -9.21 1.02 -12.37
CA LEU A 133 -7.87 0.44 -12.23
C LEU A 133 -7.76 -0.81 -13.08
N MET A 134 -6.70 -0.93 -13.87
CA MET A 134 -6.43 -2.10 -14.71
C MET A 134 -5.10 -2.76 -14.31
N GLY A 135 -5.14 -4.00 -13.84
CA GLY A 135 -3.97 -4.87 -13.66
C GLY A 135 -3.66 -5.60 -14.95
N LEU A 136 -2.63 -5.16 -15.68
CA LEU A 136 -2.32 -5.65 -17.01
C LEU A 136 -1.76 -7.08 -16.98
N ALA A 137 -2.37 -7.96 -17.78
CA ALA A 137 -2.04 -9.38 -17.90
C ALA A 137 -1.95 -9.78 -19.37
N MET A 138 -0.79 -9.59 -19.96
CA MET A 138 -0.51 -9.93 -21.36
C MET A 138 0.97 -10.21 -21.54
N HIS A 139 1.30 -11.01 -22.58
CA HIS A 139 2.68 -11.29 -22.94
C HIS A 139 3.40 -9.99 -23.37
N GLU A 140 4.73 -9.95 -23.18
CA GLU A 140 5.56 -8.79 -23.51
C GLU A 140 5.35 -8.31 -24.95
N SER A 141 5.37 -9.22 -25.93
CA SER A 141 5.16 -8.89 -27.34
C SER A 141 3.79 -8.24 -27.62
N MET A 142 2.76 -8.59 -26.84
CA MET A 142 1.45 -7.94 -26.90
C MET A 142 1.51 -6.55 -26.27
N TYR A 143 2.21 -6.40 -25.15
CA TYR A 143 2.39 -5.12 -24.45
C TYR A 143 3.18 -4.13 -25.32
N GLU A 144 4.20 -4.62 -26.04
CA GLU A 144 5.02 -3.83 -26.96
C GLU A 144 4.34 -3.53 -28.32
N ASN A 145 3.20 -4.16 -28.60
CA ASN A 145 2.44 -3.86 -29.83
C ASN A 145 2.03 -2.36 -29.86
N ALA A 146 2.35 -1.69 -30.96
CA ALA A 146 2.13 -0.24 -31.10
C ALA A 146 0.67 0.20 -30.87
N ALA A 147 -0.30 -0.59 -31.35
CA ALA A 147 -1.73 -0.30 -31.13
C ALA A 147 -2.13 -0.48 -29.66
N VAL A 148 -1.62 -1.50 -28.98
CA VAL A 148 -1.87 -1.72 -27.55
C VAL A 148 -1.26 -0.59 -26.72
N ARG A 149 -0.02 -0.20 -27.00
CA ARG A 149 0.65 0.93 -26.33
C ARG A 149 -0.11 2.25 -26.56
N LYS A 150 -0.57 2.52 -27.77
CA LYS A 150 -1.42 3.69 -28.08
C LYS A 150 -2.69 3.70 -27.23
N ASN A 151 -3.37 2.57 -27.14
CA ASN A 151 -4.59 2.44 -26.34
C ASN A 151 -4.32 2.67 -24.84
N ILE A 152 -3.25 2.07 -24.29
CA ILE A 152 -2.84 2.30 -22.89
C ILE A 152 -2.53 3.78 -22.66
N GLN A 153 -1.77 4.42 -23.59
CA GLN A 153 -1.40 5.83 -23.45
C GLN A 153 -2.63 6.76 -23.50
N PHE A 154 -3.60 6.46 -24.36
CA PHE A 154 -4.87 7.18 -24.40
C PHE A 154 -5.62 7.08 -23.08
N LEU A 155 -5.73 5.86 -22.54
CA LEU A 155 -6.47 5.59 -21.30
C LEU A 155 -5.77 6.12 -20.04
N LYS A 156 -4.44 6.21 -20.00
CA LYS A 156 -3.67 6.70 -18.83
C LYS A 156 -4.10 8.08 -18.31
N LYS A 157 -4.80 8.86 -19.12
CA LYS A 157 -5.36 10.15 -18.70
C LYS A 157 -6.53 10.03 -17.71
N LYS A 158 -7.19 8.88 -17.65
CA LYS A 158 -8.43 8.66 -16.87
C LYS A 158 -8.48 7.31 -16.15
N VAL A 159 -7.57 6.39 -16.48
CA VAL A 159 -7.51 5.02 -15.96
C VAL A 159 -6.14 4.82 -15.32
N ASP A 160 -6.15 4.26 -14.12
CA ASP A 160 -4.92 3.83 -13.45
C ASP A 160 -4.50 2.44 -13.94
N PHE A 161 -3.20 2.20 -14.00
CA PHE A 161 -2.65 0.92 -14.45
C PHE A 161 -1.63 0.39 -13.47
N VAL A 162 -1.72 -0.89 -13.14
CA VAL A 162 -0.62 -1.67 -12.55
C VAL A 162 -0.01 -2.50 -13.67
N SER A 163 1.26 -2.21 -13.98
CA SER A 163 1.98 -2.83 -15.08
C SER A 163 2.31 -4.30 -14.79
N PRO A 164 2.49 -5.12 -15.84
CA PRO A 164 3.01 -6.48 -15.66
C PRO A 164 4.37 -6.44 -14.97
N GLN A 165 4.66 -7.46 -14.16
CA GLN A 165 5.99 -7.66 -13.60
C GLN A 165 6.87 -8.43 -14.61
N MET A 166 8.11 -7.97 -14.79
CA MET A 166 9.10 -8.70 -15.60
C MET A 166 9.78 -9.75 -14.71
N ILE A 167 9.42 -11.02 -14.87
CA ILE A 167 9.99 -12.14 -14.11
C ILE A 167 10.55 -13.14 -15.13
N GLU A 168 11.85 -13.46 -15.02
CA GLU A 168 12.56 -14.40 -15.93
C GLU A 168 12.42 -13.99 -17.41
N GLY A 169 12.47 -12.70 -17.72
CA GLY A 169 12.31 -12.18 -19.09
C GLY A 169 10.89 -12.30 -19.66
N LYS A 170 9.88 -12.60 -18.85
CA LYS A 170 8.49 -12.71 -19.27
C LYS A 170 7.61 -11.71 -18.50
N ALA A 171 6.70 -11.06 -19.20
CA ALA A 171 5.70 -10.21 -18.59
C ALA A 171 4.62 -11.07 -17.92
N LYS A 172 4.57 -11.06 -16.59
CA LYS A 172 3.54 -11.74 -15.79
C LYS A 172 2.53 -10.71 -15.26
N ALA A 173 1.28 -11.13 -15.08
CA ALA A 173 0.29 -10.31 -14.39
C ALA A 173 0.81 -9.89 -13.01
N PRO A 174 0.55 -8.64 -12.55
CA PRO A 174 0.92 -8.22 -11.21
C PRO A 174 0.34 -9.17 -10.15
N GLU A 175 0.95 -9.26 -8.99
CA GLU A 175 0.39 -10.08 -7.90
C GLU A 175 -0.84 -9.37 -7.30
N PRO A 176 -1.77 -10.11 -6.66
CA PRO A 176 -2.92 -9.54 -5.98
C PRO A 176 -2.55 -8.45 -4.96
N GLU A 177 -1.40 -8.62 -4.30
CA GLU A 177 -0.85 -7.68 -3.32
C GLU A 177 -0.46 -6.34 -3.96
N ASP A 178 0.09 -6.33 -5.18
CA ASP A 178 0.43 -5.09 -5.90
C ASP A 178 -0.82 -4.27 -6.22
N ILE A 179 -1.92 -4.95 -6.57
CA ILE A 179 -3.21 -4.31 -6.82
C ILE A 179 -3.79 -3.77 -5.50
N LEU A 180 -3.72 -4.57 -4.42
CA LEU A 180 -4.15 -4.17 -3.09
C LEU A 180 -3.40 -2.92 -2.63
N ASP A 181 -2.07 -2.92 -2.71
CA ASP A 181 -1.22 -1.80 -2.29
C ASP A 181 -1.56 -0.51 -3.04
N PHE A 182 -1.84 -0.62 -4.35
CA PHE A 182 -2.33 0.51 -5.12
C PHE A 182 -3.67 1.03 -4.57
N VAL A 183 -4.62 0.12 -4.32
CA VAL A 183 -5.96 0.46 -3.81
C VAL A 183 -5.88 1.08 -2.41
N LEU A 184 -5.07 0.50 -1.52
CA LEU A 184 -4.83 1.04 -0.18
C LEU A 184 -4.19 2.43 -0.25
N THR A 185 -3.20 2.63 -1.12
CA THR A 185 -2.60 3.96 -1.35
C THR A 185 -3.63 4.97 -1.85
N LYS A 186 -4.53 4.55 -2.75
CA LYS A 186 -5.57 5.42 -3.31
C LYS A 186 -6.64 5.82 -2.29
N PHE A 187 -7.10 4.89 -1.47
CA PHE A 187 -8.17 5.10 -0.49
C PHE A 187 -7.68 5.25 0.94
N GLY A 188 -6.58 4.61 1.29
CA GLY A 188 -5.98 4.60 2.62
C GLY A 188 -5.28 5.90 3.00
N GLN A 189 -5.19 6.86 2.10
CA GLN A 189 -4.85 8.23 2.45
C GLN A 189 -6.03 8.84 3.23
N SER A 190 -6.22 8.38 4.45
CA SER A 190 -6.97 9.10 5.45
C SER A 190 -6.32 10.47 5.59
N LYS A 191 -6.84 11.47 4.88
CA LYS A 191 -6.37 12.86 4.99
C LYS A 191 -6.69 13.49 6.35
N LYS A 192 -6.99 12.67 7.38
CA LYS A 192 -7.32 13.10 8.75
C LYS A 192 -6.23 13.99 9.35
N LEU A 193 -4.96 13.76 8.97
CA LEU A 193 -3.82 14.52 9.44
C LEU A 193 -3.24 15.46 8.36
N LYS A 194 -3.99 15.73 7.28
CA LYS A 194 -3.54 16.64 6.22
C LYS A 194 -3.17 18.00 6.80
N GLY A 195 -1.93 18.41 6.51
CA GLY A 195 -1.37 19.69 6.98
C GLY A 195 -0.81 19.65 8.39
N LYS A 196 -1.08 18.63 9.20
CA LYS A 196 -0.50 18.47 10.54
C LYS A 196 1.00 18.22 10.45
N LYS A 197 1.78 18.89 11.27
CA LYS A 197 3.23 18.74 11.38
C LYS A 197 3.55 17.90 12.61
N ILE A 198 4.23 16.78 12.43
CA ILE A 198 4.55 15.84 13.51
C ILE A 198 6.06 15.68 13.60
N LEU A 199 6.62 15.90 14.78
CA LEU A 199 8.00 15.59 15.10
C LEU A 199 8.05 14.24 15.81
N MET A 200 8.90 13.34 15.33
CA MET A 200 9.07 12.01 15.95
C MET A 200 10.53 11.69 16.21
N THR A 201 10.77 10.88 17.24
CA THR A 201 12.05 10.19 17.42
C THR A 201 11.87 8.70 17.23
N ALA A 202 12.84 8.00 16.65
CA ALA A 202 12.83 6.54 16.53
C ALA A 202 14.24 5.95 16.45
N GLY A 203 14.34 4.64 16.66
CA GLY A 203 15.61 3.92 16.68
C GLY A 203 16.36 4.05 18.01
N PRO A 204 17.46 3.28 18.18
CA PRO A 204 18.34 3.38 19.35
C PRO A 204 19.29 4.56 19.23
N THR A 205 19.95 4.91 20.34
CA THR A 205 21.19 5.72 20.30
C THR A 205 22.40 4.84 20.59
N VAL A 206 23.54 5.28 20.12
CA VAL A 206 24.82 4.55 20.24
C VAL A 206 25.84 5.47 20.87
N GLU A 207 26.28 5.11 22.07
CA GLU A 207 27.25 5.88 22.84
C GLU A 207 28.62 5.21 22.78
N LYS A 208 29.69 5.97 22.45
CA LYS A 208 31.04 5.44 22.38
C LYS A 208 31.59 5.19 23.77
N ILE A 209 32.14 3.98 24.00
CA ILE A 209 32.94 3.64 25.18
C ILE A 209 34.43 3.92 24.88
N ASP A 210 34.88 3.44 23.71
CA ASP A 210 36.25 3.64 23.19
C ASP A 210 36.18 3.60 21.63
N PRO A 211 37.31 3.71 20.90
CA PRO A 211 37.28 3.66 19.42
C PRO A 211 36.66 2.39 18.81
N VAL A 212 36.54 1.30 19.56
CA VAL A 212 36.06 -0.02 19.07
C VAL A 212 34.78 -0.47 19.72
N ARG A 213 34.42 0.03 20.91
CA ARG A 213 33.27 -0.43 21.68
C ARG A 213 32.23 0.66 21.84
N VAL A 214 30.95 0.22 21.82
CA VAL A 214 29.81 1.11 21.99
C VAL A 214 28.82 0.51 23.00
N MET A 215 28.01 1.36 23.58
CA MET A 215 26.86 1.02 24.38
C MET A 215 25.62 1.45 23.59
N THR A 216 24.65 0.56 23.44
CA THR A 216 23.41 0.83 22.71
C THR A 216 22.27 -0.05 23.23
N ASN A 217 21.05 0.36 22.97
CA ASN A 217 19.86 -0.44 23.20
C ASN A 217 19.60 -1.38 22.00
N THR A 218 18.99 -2.54 22.22
CA THR A 218 18.71 -3.55 21.20
C THR A 218 17.53 -3.20 20.27
N SER A 219 17.11 -1.94 20.23
CA SER A 219 15.99 -1.49 19.39
C SER A 219 16.37 -1.49 17.92
N THR A 220 15.47 -2.01 17.07
CA THR A 220 15.60 -1.94 15.61
C THR A 220 15.03 -0.64 15.02
N GLY A 221 14.26 0.12 15.79
CA GLY A 221 13.50 1.28 15.31
C GLY A 221 12.19 0.95 14.59
N LYS A 222 11.79 -0.34 14.49
CA LYS A 222 10.64 -0.81 13.70
C LYS A 222 9.33 -0.15 14.11
N THR A 223 9.03 -0.07 15.41
CA THR A 223 7.79 0.56 15.90
C THR A 223 7.68 2.02 15.48
N GLY A 224 8.76 2.81 15.67
CA GLY A 224 8.76 4.22 15.32
C GLY A 224 8.68 4.46 13.80
N THR A 225 9.36 3.63 13.00
CA THR A 225 9.29 3.75 11.53
C THR A 225 7.93 3.34 10.97
N LEU A 226 7.27 2.31 11.50
CA LEU A 226 5.91 1.93 11.13
C LEU A 226 4.92 3.04 11.49
N LEU A 227 4.99 3.57 12.72
CA LEU A 227 4.14 4.69 13.12
C LEU A 227 4.36 5.92 12.23
N ALA A 228 5.61 6.25 11.90
CA ALA A 228 5.91 7.34 10.97
C ALA A 228 5.30 7.09 9.57
N SER A 229 5.31 5.84 9.09
CA SER A 229 4.68 5.44 7.83
C SER A 229 3.18 5.69 7.85
N GLU A 230 2.49 5.27 8.90
CA GLU A 230 1.05 5.47 9.07
C GLU A 230 0.68 6.96 9.16
N LEU A 231 1.47 7.76 9.87
CA LEU A 231 1.24 9.20 9.97
C LEU A 231 1.44 9.91 8.62
N VAL A 232 2.45 9.50 7.83
CA VAL A 232 2.65 9.98 6.46
C VAL A 232 1.47 9.58 5.57
N SER A 233 1.03 8.33 5.65
CA SER A 233 -0.14 7.82 4.91
C SER A 233 -1.43 8.56 5.30
N ALA A 234 -1.57 8.96 6.56
CA ALA A 234 -2.66 9.81 7.04
C ALA A 234 -2.55 11.29 6.59
N GLY A 235 -1.53 11.64 5.82
CA GLY A 235 -1.34 12.98 5.23
C GLY A 235 -0.58 13.96 6.09
N ALA A 236 0.04 13.52 7.20
CA ALA A 236 0.87 14.37 8.05
C ALA A 236 2.23 14.70 7.40
N LYS A 237 2.77 15.87 7.73
CA LYS A 237 4.16 16.24 7.44
C LYS A 237 5.05 15.77 8.59
N VAL A 238 5.64 14.58 8.44
CA VAL A 238 6.45 13.95 9.49
C VAL A 238 7.91 14.37 9.37
N THR A 239 8.50 14.84 10.48
CA THR A 239 9.95 14.99 10.66
C THR A 239 10.40 13.92 11.66
N LEU A 240 11.24 12.99 11.21
CA LEU A 240 11.72 11.84 11.98
C LEU A 240 13.19 12.03 12.34
N VAL A 241 13.50 12.20 13.63
CA VAL A 241 14.87 12.13 14.17
C VAL A 241 15.17 10.66 14.43
N TYR A 242 16.09 10.09 13.65
CA TYR A 242 16.29 8.65 13.57
C TYR A 242 17.70 8.23 14.01
N GLY A 243 17.75 7.43 15.06
CA GLY A 243 18.98 6.77 15.51
C GLY A 243 19.35 5.57 14.64
N PRO A 244 20.54 4.93 14.84
CA PRO A 244 21.08 3.88 13.97
C PRO A 244 20.35 2.53 14.16
N GLY A 245 19.06 2.48 13.89
CA GLY A 245 18.26 1.26 13.80
C GLY A 245 18.42 0.56 12.46
N THR A 246 17.92 -0.69 12.38
CA THR A 246 17.93 -1.49 11.15
C THR A 246 16.67 -1.32 10.29
N ALA A 247 15.59 -0.73 10.85
CA ALA A 247 14.37 -0.48 10.13
C ALA A 247 14.53 0.71 9.15
N VAL A 248 13.93 0.59 7.96
CA VAL A 248 14.03 1.64 6.93
C VAL A 248 12.96 2.72 7.20
N PRO A 249 13.35 4.00 7.33
CA PRO A 249 12.41 5.10 7.45
C PRO A 249 11.51 5.26 6.22
N PRO A 250 10.25 5.73 6.36
CA PRO A 250 9.32 5.89 5.24
C PRO A 250 9.76 7.02 4.29
N LYS A 251 9.62 6.79 2.98
CA LYS A 251 10.02 7.75 1.91
C LYS A 251 9.34 9.13 2.00
N GLY A 252 8.16 9.22 2.63
CA GLY A 252 7.40 10.48 2.76
C GLY A 252 7.78 11.34 3.97
N ALA A 253 8.68 10.89 4.86
CA ALA A 253 9.12 11.63 6.02
C ALA A 253 10.42 12.41 5.75
N LYS A 254 10.57 13.59 6.38
CA LYS A 254 11.86 14.26 6.47
C LYS A 254 12.67 13.58 7.56
N VAL A 255 13.74 12.85 7.19
CA VAL A 255 14.59 12.10 8.13
C VAL A 255 15.82 12.92 8.51
N ILE A 256 16.10 12.97 9.82
CA ILE A 256 17.32 13.55 10.41
C ILE A 256 18.05 12.41 11.11
N HIS A 257 19.12 11.94 10.51
CA HIS A 257 19.93 10.89 11.11
C HIS A 257 20.80 11.43 12.23
N VAL A 258 20.80 10.73 13.35
CA VAL A 258 21.60 11.03 14.54
C VAL A 258 22.23 9.72 15.05
N ARG A 259 23.27 9.81 15.85
CA ARG A 259 23.95 8.64 16.39
C ARG A 259 23.83 8.55 17.91
N THR A 260 24.14 9.63 18.61
CA THR A 260 24.15 9.66 20.07
C THR A 260 22.89 10.29 20.67
N VAL A 261 22.64 10.06 21.95
CA VAL A 261 21.53 10.68 22.67
C VAL A 261 21.68 12.22 22.68
N THR A 262 22.88 12.72 22.77
CA THR A 262 23.16 14.17 22.73
C THR A 262 22.82 14.76 21.37
N GLU A 263 23.17 14.08 20.27
CA GLU A 263 22.81 14.49 18.92
C GLU A 263 21.29 14.46 18.75
N MET A 264 20.62 13.41 19.24
CA MET A 264 19.16 13.28 19.17
C MET A 264 18.47 14.42 19.95
N PHE A 265 18.93 14.68 21.17
CA PHE A 265 18.43 15.79 21.99
C PHE A 265 18.58 17.14 21.28
N ASN A 266 19.76 17.42 20.72
CA ASN A 266 20.05 18.67 20.03
C ASN A 266 19.21 18.80 18.74
N ALA A 267 19.01 17.71 17.98
CA ALA A 267 18.17 17.70 16.80
C ALA A 267 16.71 17.96 17.14
N VAL A 268 16.17 17.30 18.17
CA VAL A 268 14.80 17.54 18.66
C VAL A 268 14.65 18.98 19.12
N LYS A 269 15.57 19.49 19.95
CA LYS A 269 15.56 20.88 20.46
C LYS A 269 15.62 21.92 19.32
N LYS A 270 16.41 21.64 18.26
CA LYS A 270 16.48 22.49 17.06
C LYS A 270 15.18 22.47 16.27
N GLU A 271 14.59 21.29 16.03
CA GLU A 271 13.33 21.18 15.29
C GLU A 271 12.14 21.75 16.08
N LEU A 272 12.10 21.63 17.42
CA LEU A 272 11.06 22.21 18.28
C LEU A 272 10.95 23.74 18.21
N ARG A 273 11.98 24.42 17.70
CA ARG A 273 11.86 25.87 17.41
C ARG A 273 10.88 26.16 16.27
N LYS A 274 10.54 25.15 15.48
CA LYS A 274 9.50 25.21 14.47
C LYS A 274 8.19 24.76 15.10
N LYS A 275 7.05 25.29 14.62
CA LYS A 275 5.74 24.87 15.13
C LYS A 275 5.40 23.44 14.63
N PHE A 276 5.23 22.52 15.57
CA PHE A 276 4.67 21.19 15.35
C PHE A 276 3.32 21.07 16.07
N ASP A 277 2.40 20.29 15.50
CA ASP A 277 1.09 20.03 16.11
C ASP A 277 1.21 18.91 17.17
N VAL A 278 2.11 17.94 16.94
CA VAL A 278 2.33 16.76 17.80
C VAL A 278 3.80 16.44 17.86
N VAL A 279 4.26 15.98 19.03
CA VAL A 279 5.60 15.41 19.23
C VAL A 279 5.44 13.99 19.77
N VAL A 280 6.12 13.02 19.13
CA VAL A 280 6.08 11.60 19.51
C VAL A 280 7.50 11.12 19.81
N LEU A 281 7.74 10.75 21.05
CA LEU A 281 9.06 10.25 21.50
C LEU A 281 9.01 8.72 21.55
N ALA A 282 9.44 8.06 20.46
CA ALA A 282 9.43 6.61 20.30
C ALA A 282 10.84 6.02 20.12
N ALA A 283 11.89 6.80 20.35
CA ALA A 283 13.27 6.32 20.30
C ALA A 283 13.62 5.52 21.57
N ALA A 284 14.48 4.53 21.43
CA ALA A 284 15.16 3.86 22.53
C ALA A 284 16.47 4.61 22.84
N ALA A 285 16.33 5.83 23.32
CA ALA A 285 17.47 6.67 23.72
C ALA A 285 18.15 6.11 24.96
N SER A 286 19.47 6.27 25.06
CA SER A 286 20.23 5.84 26.23
C SER A 286 19.98 6.79 27.41
N ASP A 287 19.74 6.22 28.60
CA ASP A 287 19.65 6.99 29.85
C ASP A 287 21.04 7.37 30.41
N PHE A 288 22.06 6.73 29.90
CA PHE A 288 23.45 6.91 30.37
C PHE A 288 24.41 7.07 29.20
N ILE A 289 25.46 7.88 29.44
CA ILE A 289 26.55 8.10 28.50
C ILE A 289 27.85 7.62 29.20
N PRO A 290 28.60 6.65 28.63
CA PRO A 290 29.88 6.24 29.18
C PRO A 290 30.89 7.37 29.06
N LYS A 291 31.78 7.47 30.02
CA LYS A 291 32.98 8.35 29.90
C LYS A 291 33.86 7.79 28.77
N ASN A 292 33.88 8.48 27.64
CA ASN A 292 34.62 8.06 26.44
C ASN A 292 36.13 8.02 26.67
N SER A 293 36.77 6.95 26.19
CA SER A 293 38.24 6.84 26.12
C SER A 293 38.69 7.07 24.68
N ASN A 294 39.69 7.92 24.47
CA ASN A 294 40.27 8.17 23.14
C ASN A 294 41.15 7.01 22.66
N THR A 295 41.52 6.07 23.54
CA THR A 295 42.30 4.88 23.23
C THR A 295 41.52 3.63 23.57
N LYS A 296 41.81 2.53 22.85
CA LYS A 296 41.19 1.23 23.11
C LYS A 296 41.53 0.79 24.55
N ILE A 297 40.48 0.50 25.33
CA ILE A 297 40.63 -0.02 26.69
C ILE A 297 41.23 -1.43 26.61
N LYS A 298 42.34 -1.64 27.31
CA LYS A 298 43.04 -2.95 27.35
C LYS A 298 42.18 -3.99 28.07
N SER A 299 42.12 -5.20 27.52
CA SER A 299 41.28 -6.31 28.03
C SER A 299 42.02 -7.24 29.04
N ASN A 300 43.23 -6.89 29.44
CA ASN A 300 44.05 -7.71 30.33
C ASN A 300 43.77 -7.51 31.83
N LYS A 301 42.85 -6.61 32.18
CA LYS A 301 42.46 -6.31 33.58
C LYS A 301 40.96 -6.04 33.63
N ASN A 302 40.35 -6.29 34.78
CA ASN A 302 38.99 -5.86 35.06
C ASN A 302 38.88 -4.34 34.91
N THR A 303 37.87 -3.89 34.20
CA THR A 303 37.69 -2.47 33.89
C THR A 303 36.29 -2.04 34.34
N VAL A 304 36.22 -0.91 35.02
CA VAL A 304 34.99 -0.24 35.40
C VAL A 304 34.69 0.85 34.37
N ILE A 305 33.51 0.84 33.82
CA ILE A 305 33.02 1.89 32.91
C ILE A 305 32.16 2.84 33.72
N LYS A 306 32.61 4.08 33.87
CA LYS A 306 31.86 5.12 34.56
C LYS A 306 30.77 5.68 33.61
N LEU A 307 29.54 5.67 34.08
CA LEU A 307 28.40 6.17 33.35
C LEU A 307 27.92 7.51 33.94
N ASN A 308 27.67 8.48 33.07
CA ASN A 308 27.05 9.76 33.41
C ASN A 308 25.56 9.74 32.93
N ARG A 309 24.70 10.52 33.58
CA ARG A 309 23.31 10.68 33.12
C ARG A 309 23.27 11.36 31.76
N ALA A 310 22.46 10.83 30.87
CA ALA A 310 22.19 11.44 29.58
C ALA A 310 21.13 12.57 29.69
N PRO A 311 21.14 13.54 28.79
CA PRO A 311 20.05 14.49 28.68
C PRO A 311 18.73 13.74 28.36
N LYS A 312 17.64 14.14 28.99
CA LYS A 312 16.30 13.60 28.68
C LYS A 312 15.70 14.35 27.49
N ILE A 313 15.23 13.56 26.52
CA ILE A 313 14.57 14.06 25.30
C ILE A 313 13.09 14.31 25.58
#